data_9f8affc8a3303e4c53de76c883bb5d0e
#
_entry.id   9f8affc8a3303e4c53de76c883bb5d0e
#
_cell.length_a   1.000
_cell.length_b   1.000
_cell.length_c   1.000
_cell.angle_alpha   90.00
_cell.angle_beta   90.00
_cell.angle_gamma   90.00
#
_symmetry.space_group_name_H-M   'P 1'
#
loop_
_entity.id
_entity.type
_entity.pdbx_description
1 polymer ?
#
loop_
_entity_poly.entity_id
_entity_poly.type
_entity_poly.pdbx_seq_one_letter_code
_entity_poly.pdbx_strand_id
1 'polypeptide(L)'
;MESIFNGIGKFGPAGLVLQAILVSLLGIFLLVGFIVLRRWYRGRYFRRRNERTVALRAQWDEILSGKISAEDWRFNPLDCDIVESILLDSIEMSPADKLSPLLNCLRVSGLLDMRIYQARTSRGWKQRTALLTLGRTRAMEAIPALVEGLDSRLRETRIAAVRGLGRTARMEAAIPILDRIVIGQFDAPERSLKNALVNCCRTCPEILVTYIEHTHGPVRVLLARVLGELASPELGEELLVLAADPLPEVRASAARALGNTNTSYTLPALHSLASDAEWFVRLRAVVALGQIENLGKINILLRALCDANRHVRQRAAWALAQMEPHIEQILEDVVATKDDYALQALVSELERSGAIEKFVGGLDGSDHQSVQTALMEVVAEARKRVELTGKAMAAAAAGAH
;
A
#
# COMPACT_ATOMS: atom_id res chain seq x y z
N MET A 1 -40.67 5.67 48.53
CA MET A 1 -40.88 5.81 47.09
C MET A 1 -42.34 5.78 46.65
N GLU A 2 -43.19 5.03 47.29
CA GLU A 2 -44.67 4.99 47.00
C GLU A 2 -45.40 6.31 47.23
N SER A 3 -44.99 7.14 48.19
CA SER A 3 -45.63 8.43 48.47
C SER A 3 -45.42 9.49 47.38
N ILE A 4 -44.34 9.37 46.58
CA ILE A 4 -44.03 10.28 45.46
C ILE A 4 -44.89 9.89 44.24
N PHE A 5 -45.13 8.60 44.00
CA PHE A 5 -45.95 8.09 42.90
C PHE A 5 -47.44 8.40 43.04
N ASN A 6 -47.97 8.40 44.27
CA ASN A 6 -49.38 8.70 44.51
C ASN A 6 -49.77 10.20 44.38
N GLY A 7 -48.76 11.11 44.40
CA GLY A 7 -48.98 12.55 44.18
C GLY A 7 -49.19 12.95 42.71
N ILE A 8 -48.63 12.18 41.79
CA ILE A 8 -48.54 12.54 40.36
C ILE A 8 -49.81 12.20 39.61
N GLY A 9 -50.60 11.20 40.08
CA GLY A 9 -51.87 10.81 39.47
C GLY A 9 -52.97 11.89 39.47
N LYS A 10 -52.80 12.96 40.25
CA LYS A 10 -53.80 14.06 40.38
C LYS A 10 -53.66 15.15 39.28
N PHE A 11 -52.61 15.17 38.50
CA PHE A 11 -52.34 16.26 37.54
C PHE A 11 -52.74 15.92 36.06
N GLY A 12 -53.41 14.84 35.82
CA GLY A 12 -53.87 14.47 34.46
C GLY A 12 -52.70 14.39 33.42
N PRO A 13 -52.93 14.71 32.13
CA PRO A 13 -51.94 14.60 31.09
C PRO A 13 -50.67 15.51 31.30
N ALA A 14 -50.85 16.64 32.01
CA ALA A 14 -49.72 17.53 32.36
C ALA A 14 -48.72 16.88 33.34
N GLY A 15 -49.21 16.02 34.24
CA GLY A 15 -48.35 15.26 35.17
C GLY A 15 -47.46 14.24 34.46
N LEU A 16 -48.01 13.56 33.45
CA LEU A 16 -47.23 12.63 32.62
C LEU A 16 -46.10 13.32 31.83
N VAL A 17 -46.38 14.49 31.28
CA VAL A 17 -45.35 15.30 30.58
C VAL A 17 -44.27 15.75 31.53
N LEU A 18 -44.63 16.24 32.73
CA LEU A 18 -43.65 16.66 33.75
C LEU A 18 -42.76 15.48 34.19
N GLN A 19 -43.35 14.31 34.40
CA GLN A 19 -42.62 13.09 34.75
C GLN A 19 -41.66 12.68 33.65
N ALA A 20 -42.07 12.72 32.37
CA ALA A 20 -41.22 12.40 31.23
C ALA A 20 -40.04 13.37 31.15
N ILE A 21 -40.25 14.67 31.38
CA ILE A 21 -39.18 15.69 31.40
C ILE A 21 -38.20 15.39 32.56
N LEU A 22 -38.67 15.09 33.75
CA LEU A 22 -37.82 14.79 34.90
C LEU A 22 -36.98 13.53 34.67
N VAL A 23 -37.58 12.46 34.11
CA VAL A 23 -36.86 11.23 33.77
C VAL A 23 -35.82 11.52 32.69
N SER A 24 -36.13 12.32 31.69
CA SER A 24 -35.20 12.72 30.63
C SER A 24 -34.03 13.55 31.19
N LEU A 25 -34.30 14.53 32.03
CA LEU A 25 -33.26 15.32 32.69
C LEU A 25 -32.35 14.47 33.58
N LEU A 26 -32.92 13.52 34.35
CA LEU A 26 -32.15 12.56 35.13
C LEU A 26 -31.26 11.69 34.23
N GLY A 27 -31.82 11.21 33.12
CA GLY A 27 -31.06 10.44 32.11
C GLY A 27 -29.88 11.22 31.54
N ILE A 28 -30.12 12.50 31.18
CA ILE A 28 -29.06 13.39 30.67
C ILE A 28 -27.99 13.62 31.76
N PHE A 29 -28.40 13.89 33.00
CA PHE A 29 -27.48 14.09 34.10
C PHE A 29 -26.60 12.86 34.39
N LEU A 30 -27.19 11.67 34.37
CA LEU A 30 -26.46 10.40 34.53
C LEU A 30 -25.49 10.17 33.36
N LEU A 31 -25.92 10.47 32.12
CA LEU A 31 -25.07 10.35 30.95
C LEU A 31 -23.88 11.30 31.00
N VAL A 32 -24.10 12.57 31.32
CA VAL A 32 -23.04 13.56 31.49
C VAL A 32 -22.09 13.14 32.62
N GLY A 33 -22.62 12.71 33.74
CA GLY A 33 -21.83 12.20 34.88
C GLY A 33 -20.95 11.01 34.45
N PHE A 34 -21.53 10.07 33.72
CA PHE A 34 -20.79 8.93 33.19
C PHE A 34 -19.68 9.35 32.19
N ILE A 35 -19.96 10.30 31.28
CA ILE A 35 -18.96 10.81 30.32
C ILE A 35 -17.81 11.50 31.06
N VAL A 36 -18.12 12.36 32.04
CA VAL A 36 -17.10 13.06 32.83
C VAL A 36 -16.24 12.08 33.63
N LEU A 37 -16.87 11.13 34.31
CA LEU A 37 -16.19 10.09 35.07
C LEU A 37 -15.29 9.23 34.19
N ARG A 38 -15.80 8.81 33.04
CA ARG A 38 -15.04 8.05 32.03
C ARG A 38 -13.85 8.84 31.51
N ARG A 39 -14.05 10.14 31.21
CA ARG A 39 -12.98 11.04 30.76
C ARG A 39 -11.89 11.23 31.81
N TRP A 40 -12.30 11.44 33.08
CA TRP A 40 -11.38 11.58 34.19
C TRP A 40 -10.58 10.29 34.43
N TYR A 41 -11.25 9.14 34.46
CA TYR A 41 -10.60 7.83 34.63
C TYR A 41 -9.59 7.55 33.52
N ARG A 42 -9.99 7.79 32.25
CA ARG A 42 -9.08 7.65 31.13
C ARG A 42 -7.88 8.61 31.23
N GLY A 43 -8.12 9.86 31.58
CA GLY A 43 -7.05 10.85 31.74
C GLY A 43 -6.04 10.47 32.81
N ARG A 44 -6.53 9.91 33.94
CA ARG A 44 -5.67 9.39 35.03
C ARG A 44 -4.88 8.16 34.61
N TYR A 45 -5.53 7.24 33.90
CA TYR A 45 -4.87 6.05 33.35
C TYR A 45 -3.76 6.41 32.36
N PHE A 46 -4.03 7.30 31.40
CA PHE A 46 -3.05 7.72 30.42
C PHE A 46 -1.86 8.48 31.02
N ARG A 47 -2.11 9.32 32.05
CA ARG A 47 -1.02 10.00 32.77
C ARG A 47 -0.10 8.99 33.45
N ARG A 48 -0.65 8.06 34.22
CA ARG A 48 0.13 7.00 34.89
C ARG A 48 0.91 6.15 33.86
N ARG A 49 0.27 5.77 32.75
CA ARG A 49 0.93 5.02 31.68
C ARG A 49 2.08 5.80 31.09
N ASN A 50 1.90 7.09 30.82
CA ASN A 50 2.95 7.93 30.25
C ASN A 50 4.15 8.10 31.18
N GLU A 51 3.91 8.37 32.46
CA GLU A 51 4.94 8.47 33.52
C GLU A 51 5.76 7.16 33.59
N ARG A 52 5.07 6.01 33.65
CA ARG A 52 5.72 4.70 33.67
C ARG A 52 6.48 4.41 32.37
N THR A 53 5.93 4.81 31.20
CA THR A 53 6.61 4.65 29.90
C THR A 53 7.93 5.42 29.87
N VAL A 54 7.95 6.64 30.37
CA VAL A 54 9.18 7.45 30.46
C VAL A 54 10.20 6.79 31.40
N ALA A 55 9.75 6.32 32.57
CA ALA A 55 10.62 5.63 33.52
C ALA A 55 11.25 4.35 32.96
N LEU A 56 10.42 3.50 32.29
CA LEU A 56 10.89 2.25 31.69
C LEU A 56 11.81 2.50 30.47
N ARG A 57 11.55 3.55 29.71
CA ARG A 57 12.47 3.96 28.62
C ARG A 57 13.81 4.46 29.13
N ALA A 58 13.85 5.12 30.29
CA ALA A 58 15.13 5.53 30.89
C ALA A 58 15.98 4.34 31.35
N GLN A 59 15.34 3.21 31.68
CA GLN A 59 15.98 1.96 32.10
C GLN A 59 16.09 0.91 30.97
N TRP A 60 15.87 1.34 29.71
CA TRP A 60 15.73 0.40 28.58
C TRP A 60 16.95 -0.48 28.35
N ASP A 61 18.14 0.09 28.40
CA ASP A 61 19.39 -0.65 28.21
C ASP A 61 19.64 -1.67 29.33
N GLU A 62 19.16 -1.39 30.55
CA GLU A 62 19.27 -2.30 31.69
C GLU A 62 18.28 -3.46 31.55
N ILE A 63 17.08 -3.20 31.00
CA ILE A 63 16.06 -4.23 30.71
C ILE A 63 16.58 -5.15 29.58
N LEU A 64 17.14 -4.57 28.51
CA LEU A 64 17.67 -5.36 27.37
C LEU A 64 18.91 -6.18 27.75
N SER A 65 19.75 -5.64 28.62
CA SER A 65 20.95 -6.36 29.10
C SER A 65 20.64 -7.40 30.18
N GLY A 66 19.40 -7.47 30.64
CA GLY A 66 18.97 -8.40 31.69
C GLY A 66 19.45 -8.01 33.12
N LYS A 67 19.96 -6.80 33.31
CA LYS A 67 20.28 -6.26 34.65
C LYS A 67 19.03 -6.07 35.50
N ILE A 68 17.94 -5.62 34.87
CA ILE A 68 16.60 -5.61 35.47
C ILE A 68 15.92 -6.91 35.06
N SER A 69 15.58 -7.73 36.06
CA SER A 69 14.93 -9.01 35.84
C SER A 69 13.54 -8.83 35.22
N ALA A 70 13.14 -9.77 34.36
CA ALA A 70 11.77 -9.80 33.83
C ALA A 70 10.71 -9.95 34.96
N GLU A 71 11.10 -10.53 36.09
CA GLU A 71 10.22 -10.68 37.27
C GLU A 71 9.83 -9.33 37.87
N ASP A 72 10.67 -8.30 37.77
CA ASP A 72 10.43 -6.98 38.34
C ASP A 72 9.26 -6.23 37.70
N TRP A 73 8.99 -6.47 36.43
CA TRP A 73 7.94 -5.76 35.67
C TRP A 73 6.85 -6.68 35.10
N ARG A 74 7.12 -7.99 34.92
CA ARG A 74 6.17 -8.93 34.29
C ARG A 74 4.87 -9.11 35.08
N PHE A 75 4.95 -9.06 36.40
CA PHE A 75 3.78 -9.24 37.27
C PHE A 75 2.89 -7.99 37.37
N ASN A 76 3.39 -6.84 36.94
CA ASN A 76 2.56 -5.64 36.84
C ASN A 76 1.96 -5.56 35.41
N PRO A 77 0.63 -5.72 35.25
CA PRO A 77 0.02 -5.73 33.90
C PRO A 77 0.29 -4.46 33.08
N LEU A 78 0.40 -3.30 33.76
CA LEU A 78 0.67 -2.03 33.09
C LEU A 78 2.12 -1.98 32.55
N ASP A 79 3.09 -2.38 33.37
CA ASP A 79 4.50 -2.39 32.97
C ASP A 79 4.76 -3.46 31.90
N CYS A 80 4.13 -4.63 32.04
CA CYS A 80 4.17 -5.70 31.04
C CYS A 80 3.69 -5.21 29.66
N ASP A 81 2.52 -4.55 29.59
CA ASP A 81 1.97 -3.99 28.36
C ASP A 81 2.87 -2.89 27.76
N ILE A 82 3.49 -2.06 28.63
CA ILE A 82 4.38 -1.00 28.19
C ILE A 82 5.68 -1.60 27.62
N VAL A 83 6.33 -2.51 28.32
CA VAL A 83 7.57 -3.15 27.88
C VAL A 83 7.34 -3.93 26.59
N GLU A 84 6.25 -4.70 26.50
CA GLU A 84 5.88 -5.39 25.25
C GLU A 84 5.70 -4.40 24.10
N SER A 85 4.98 -3.28 24.32
CA SER A 85 4.79 -2.26 23.28
C SER A 85 6.11 -1.66 22.82
N ILE A 86 7.02 -1.32 23.74
CA ILE A 86 8.33 -0.76 23.40
C ILE A 86 9.19 -1.79 22.66
N LEU A 87 9.19 -3.07 23.09
CA LEU A 87 9.90 -4.15 22.41
C LEU A 87 9.41 -4.32 20.98
N LEU A 88 8.09 -4.40 20.79
CA LEU A 88 7.50 -4.57 19.45
C LEU A 88 7.78 -3.38 18.53
N ASP A 89 7.67 -2.16 19.03
CA ASP A 89 7.99 -0.95 18.27
C ASP A 89 9.49 -0.92 17.89
N SER A 90 10.35 -1.32 18.84
CA SER A 90 11.79 -1.42 18.60
C SER A 90 12.14 -2.50 17.56
N ILE A 91 11.47 -3.65 17.59
CA ILE A 91 11.65 -4.73 16.60
C ILE A 91 11.22 -4.27 15.20
N GLU A 92 10.08 -3.58 15.10
CA GLU A 92 9.58 -3.08 13.80
C GLU A 92 10.52 -2.05 13.17
N MET A 93 11.18 -1.23 13.99
CA MET A 93 12.09 -0.17 13.53
C MET A 93 13.53 -0.64 13.34
N SER A 94 13.90 -1.81 13.87
CA SER A 94 15.27 -2.30 13.83
C SER A 94 15.56 -3.11 12.56
N PRO A 95 16.76 -2.92 11.96
CA PRO A 95 17.23 -3.81 10.91
C PRO A 95 17.52 -5.22 11.48
N ALA A 96 17.64 -6.20 10.57
CA ALA A 96 17.70 -7.63 10.93
C ALA A 96 18.89 -8.00 11.85
N ASP A 97 20.02 -7.32 11.69
CA ASP A 97 21.24 -7.51 12.47
C ASP A 97 21.11 -7.11 13.95
N LYS A 98 20.19 -6.19 14.27
CA LYS A 98 19.95 -5.68 15.64
C LYS A 98 18.77 -6.33 16.35
N LEU A 99 18.14 -7.34 15.77
CA LEU A 99 16.98 -8.00 16.36
C LEU A 99 17.33 -8.96 17.50
N SER A 100 18.54 -9.54 17.53
CA SER A 100 18.92 -10.59 18.46
C SER A 100 18.69 -10.24 19.95
N PRO A 101 19.15 -9.09 20.48
CA PRO A 101 18.92 -8.76 21.90
C PRO A 101 17.43 -8.53 22.22
N LEU A 102 16.66 -7.91 21.30
CA LEU A 102 15.24 -7.67 21.46
C LEU A 102 14.44 -8.99 21.52
N LEU A 103 14.74 -9.92 20.61
CA LEU A 103 14.14 -11.25 20.59
C LEU A 103 14.50 -12.06 21.83
N ASN A 104 15.76 -11.95 22.30
CA ASN A 104 16.18 -12.61 23.51
C ASN A 104 15.40 -12.09 24.74
N CYS A 105 15.20 -10.78 24.83
CA CYS A 105 14.36 -10.18 25.90
C CYS A 105 12.93 -10.71 25.85
N LEU A 106 12.31 -10.83 24.66
CA LEU A 106 10.98 -11.41 24.50
C LEU A 106 10.90 -12.88 24.96
N ARG A 107 11.94 -13.69 24.69
CA ARG A 107 12.02 -15.11 25.10
C ARG A 107 12.19 -15.24 26.60
N VAL A 108 13.22 -14.60 27.15
CA VAL A 108 13.56 -14.70 28.57
C VAL A 108 12.42 -14.16 29.46
N SER A 109 11.74 -13.11 29.03
CA SER A 109 10.57 -12.59 29.75
C SER A 109 9.33 -13.49 29.68
N GLY A 110 9.30 -14.48 28.78
CA GLY A 110 8.15 -15.34 28.52
C GLY A 110 6.96 -14.64 27.85
N LEU A 111 7.15 -13.40 27.33
CA LEU A 111 6.11 -12.67 26.60
C LEU A 111 5.76 -13.40 25.29
N LEU A 112 6.76 -13.94 24.60
CA LEU A 112 6.56 -14.71 23.38
C LEU A 112 5.68 -15.94 23.61
N ASP A 113 6.03 -16.75 24.63
CA ASP A 113 5.28 -17.95 24.99
C ASP A 113 3.85 -17.64 25.43
N MET A 114 3.67 -16.57 26.19
CA MET A 114 2.36 -16.08 26.59
C MET A 114 1.49 -15.75 25.35
N ARG A 115 2.04 -15.10 24.36
CA ARG A 115 1.29 -14.74 23.15
C ARG A 115 1.02 -15.96 22.26
N ILE A 116 1.96 -16.91 22.16
CA ILE A 116 1.76 -18.20 21.49
C ILE A 116 0.61 -18.96 22.17
N TYR A 117 0.64 -19.08 23.50
CA TYR A 117 -0.44 -19.70 24.26
C TYR A 117 -1.79 -19.02 24.02
N GLN A 118 -1.84 -17.68 24.06
CA GLN A 118 -3.07 -16.93 23.80
C GLN A 118 -3.58 -17.13 22.35
N ALA A 119 -2.71 -17.20 21.36
CA ALA A 119 -3.09 -17.43 19.97
C ALA A 119 -3.75 -18.81 19.78
N ARG A 120 -3.30 -19.82 20.54
CA ARG A 120 -3.83 -21.20 20.48
C ARG A 120 -5.09 -21.41 21.30
N THR A 121 -5.17 -20.83 22.49
CA THR A 121 -6.24 -21.13 23.47
C THR A 121 -7.36 -20.11 23.50
N SER A 122 -7.10 -18.84 23.16
CA SER A 122 -8.12 -17.80 23.16
C SER A 122 -9.02 -17.86 21.93
N ARG A 123 -10.16 -17.15 22.00
CA ARG A 123 -11.11 -17.04 20.87
C ARG A 123 -11.45 -15.56 20.61
N GLY A 124 -11.98 -15.29 19.40
CA GLY A 124 -12.48 -13.99 19.02
C GLY A 124 -11.38 -12.92 18.99
N TRP A 125 -11.62 -11.75 19.56
CA TRP A 125 -10.70 -10.62 19.47
C TRP A 125 -9.35 -10.87 20.15
N LYS A 126 -9.33 -11.60 21.27
CA LYS A 126 -8.09 -11.94 21.99
C LYS A 126 -7.15 -12.77 21.14
N GLN A 127 -7.69 -13.79 20.47
CA GLN A 127 -6.92 -14.61 19.53
C GLN A 127 -6.36 -13.79 18.37
N ARG A 128 -7.21 -12.94 17.74
CA ARG A 128 -6.77 -12.07 16.64
C ARG A 128 -5.67 -11.11 17.07
N THR A 129 -5.81 -10.50 18.25
CA THR A 129 -4.79 -9.61 18.78
C THR A 129 -3.48 -10.36 19.04
N ALA A 130 -3.53 -11.56 19.63
CA ALA A 130 -2.35 -12.39 19.85
C ALA A 130 -1.63 -12.73 18.53
N LEU A 131 -2.38 -13.15 17.48
CA LEU A 131 -1.82 -13.44 16.15
C LEU A 131 -1.16 -12.20 15.52
N LEU A 132 -1.79 -11.02 15.61
CA LEU A 132 -1.20 -9.79 15.10
C LEU A 132 0.05 -9.36 15.89
N THR A 133 0.05 -9.55 17.21
CA THR A 133 1.21 -9.28 18.06
C THR A 133 2.36 -10.23 17.74
N LEU A 134 2.08 -11.54 17.60
CA LEU A 134 3.08 -12.53 17.19
C LEU A 134 3.76 -12.18 15.87
N GLY A 135 2.99 -11.69 14.89
CA GLY A 135 3.58 -11.24 13.62
C GLY A 135 4.58 -10.08 13.79
N ARG A 136 4.32 -9.17 14.73
CA ARG A 136 5.23 -8.03 15.05
C ARG A 136 6.54 -8.48 15.69
N THR A 137 6.54 -9.62 16.39
CA THR A 137 7.77 -10.14 17.03
C THR A 137 8.84 -10.55 16.04
N ARG A 138 8.49 -10.86 14.78
CA ARG A 138 9.41 -11.43 13.77
C ARG A 138 10.13 -12.69 14.23
N ALA A 139 9.64 -13.35 15.29
CA ALA A 139 10.24 -14.56 15.86
C ALA A 139 9.86 -15.79 15.04
N MET A 140 10.83 -16.68 14.79
CA MET A 140 10.60 -17.96 14.09
C MET A 140 9.61 -18.85 14.84
N GLU A 141 9.68 -18.85 16.15
CA GLU A 141 8.87 -19.66 17.05
C GLU A 141 7.38 -19.28 16.99
N ALA A 142 7.06 -18.06 16.51
CA ALA A 142 5.70 -17.63 16.32
C ALA A 142 5.02 -18.24 15.09
N ILE A 143 5.79 -18.65 14.07
CA ILE A 143 5.27 -19.10 12.78
C ILE A 143 4.29 -20.29 12.93
N PRO A 144 4.56 -21.35 13.71
CA PRO A 144 3.63 -22.46 13.85
C PRO A 144 2.26 -22.04 14.38
N ALA A 145 2.20 -21.16 15.40
CA ALA A 145 0.94 -20.68 15.95
C ALA A 145 0.17 -19.77 14.95
N LEU A 146 0.89 -19.01 14.12
CA LEU A 146 0.31 -18.22 13.04
C LEU A 146 -0.24 -19.10 11.93
N VAL A 147 0.46 -20.19 11.58
CA VAL A 147 0.00 -21.18 10.59
C VAL A 147 -1.27 -21.90 11.07
N GLU A 148 -1.33 -22.32 12.34
CA GLU A 148 -2.55 -22.88 12.94
C GLU A 148 -3.74 -21.91 12.84
N GLY A 149 -3.49 -20.61 12.91
CA GLY A 149 -4.50 -19.57 12.73
C GLY A 149 -5.10 -19.49 11.32
N LEU A 150 -4.37 -19.95 10.27
CA LEU A 150 -4.88 -20.02 8.90
C LEU A 150 -6.03 -21.02 8.75
N ASP A 151 -6.07 -22.07 9.59
CA ASP A 151 -7.08 -23.13 9.56
C ASP A 151 -8.30 -22.82 10.43
N SER A 152 -8.38 -21.60 10.97
CA SER A 152 -9.51 -21.16 11.78
C SER A 152 -10.82 -21.12 10.98
N ARG A 153 -11.92 -21.54 11.61
CA ARG A 153 -13.26 -21.41 11.04
C ARG A 153 -13.70 -19.96 10.86
N LEU A 154 -13.17 -19.05 11.68
CA LEU A 154 -13.49 -17.63 11.63
C LEU A 154 -12.63 -16.91 10.59
N ARG A 155 -13.27 -16.30 9.60
CA ARG A 155 -12.62 -15.55 8.52
C ARG A 155 -11.69 -14.44 9.06
N GLU A 156 -12.12 -13.70 10.07
CA GLU A 156 -11.33 -12.64 10.70
C GLU A 156 -10.06 -13.16 11.37
N THR A 157 -10.10 -14.38 11.91
CA THR A 157 -8.91 -15.04 12.49
C THR A 157 -7.93 -15.45 11.42
N ARG A 158 -8.42 -16.01 10.28
CA ARG A 158 -7.57 -16.33 9.12
C ARG A 158 -6.89 -15.08 8.57
N ILE A 159 -7.63 -13.98 8.43
CA ILE A 159 -7.07 -12.69 7.99
C ILE A 159 -6.01 -12.16 8.97
N ALA A 160 -6.24 -12.30 10.29
CA ALA A 160 -5.27 -11.91 11.29
C ALA A 160 -4.00 -12.78 11.22
N ALA A 161 -4.14 -14.08 10.97
CA ALA A 161 -3.02 -15.01 10.78
C ALA A 161 -2.20 -14.64 9.53
N VAL A 162 -2.85 -14.38 8.38
CA VAL A 162 -2.17 -13.92 7.16
C VAL A 162 -1.39 -12.62 7.40
N ARG A 163 -2.02 -11.66 8.07
CA ARG A 163 -1.36 -10.39 8.40
C ARG A 163 -0.21 -10.59 9.38
N GLY A 164 -0.38 -11.50 10.34
CA GLY A 164 0.67 -11.89 11.28
C GLY A 164 1.86 -12.50 10.55
N LEU A 165 1.63 -13.50 9.70
CA LEU A 165 2.67 -14.13 8.87
C LEU A 165 3.38 -13.10 7.99
N GLY A 166 2.62 -12.24 7.31
CA GLY A 166 3.20 -11.17 6.48
C GLY A 166 4.08 -10.17 7.25
N ARG A 167 3.79 -9.94 8.54
CA ARG A 167 4.61 -9.07 9.40
C ARG A 167 5.92 -9.71 9.86
N THR A 168 5.99 -11.04 9.87
CA THR A 168 7.25 -11.73 10.20
C THR A 168 8.35 -11.39 9.18
N ALA A 169 7.97 -11.04 7.95
CA ALA A 169 8.88 -10.76 6.83
C ALA A 169 9.89 -11.89 6.59
N ARG A 170 9.44 -13.15 6.73
CA ARG A 170 10.26 -14.36 6.57
C ARG A 170 9.69 -15.25 5.49
N MET A 171 10.57 -15.85 4.69
CA MET A 171 10.18 -16.75 3.61
C MET A 171 9.44 -18.00 4.14
N GLU A 172 9.84 -18.53 5.28
CA GLU A 172 9.21 -19.68 5.91
C GLU A 172 7.73 -19.43 6.25
N ALA A 173 7.34 -18.16 6.40
CA ALA A 173 5.95 -17.78 6.60
C ALA A 173 5.15 -17.67 5.29
N ALA A 174 5.82 -17.54 4.13
CA ALA A 174 5.16 -17.49 2.82
C ALA A 174 4.65 -18.86 2.39
N ILE A 175 5.43 -19.93 2.60
CA ILE A 175 5.12 -21.29 2.13
C ILE A 175 3.72 -21.75 2.57
N PRO A 176 3.34 -21.69 3.86
CA PRO A 176 2.02 -22.13 4.30
C PRO A 176 0.86 -21.29 3.70
N ILE A 177 1.12 -20.02 3.34
CA ILE A 177 0.12 -19.18 2.66
C ILE A 177 -0.01 -19.64 1.20
N LEU A 178 1.12 -19.84 0.51
CA LEU A 178 1.19 -20.26 -0.88
C LEU A 178 0.52 -21.62 -1.09
N ASP A 179 0.83 -22.60 -0.25
CA ASP A 179 0.24 -23.95 -0.31
C ASP A 179 -1.30 -23.88 -0.22
N ARG A 180 -1.84 -23.10 0.71
CA ARG A 180 -3.30 -22.98 0.88
C ARG A 180 -3.98 -22.25 -0.26
N ILE A 181 -3.32 -21.25 -0.84
CA ILE A 181 -3.84 -20.51 -2.00
C ILE A 181 -3.91 -21.43 -3.23
N VAL A 182 -2.87 -22.24 -3.46
CA VAL A 182 -2.79 -23.17 -4.59
C VAL A 182 -3.86 -24.25 -4.52
N ILE A 183 -4.13 -24.76 -3.33
CA ILE A 183 -5.20 -25.78 -3.11
C ILE A 183 -6.61 -25.16 -3.35
N GLY A 184 -6.71 -23.84 -3.43
CA GLY A 184 -7.98 -23.14 -3.74
C GLY A 184 -8.98 -23.10 -2.57
N GLN A 185 -8.58 -23.49 -1.38
CA GLN A 185 -9.47 -23.57 -0.20
C GLN A 185 -9.33 -22.35 0.75
N PHE A 186 -8.62 -21.30 0.34
CA PHE A 186 -8.28 -20.22 1.24
C PHE A 186 -9.04 -18.92 0.96
N ASP A 187 -10.02 -18.61 1.81
CA ASP A 187 -10.81 -17.37 1.75
C ASP A 187 -10.16 -16.28 2.62
N ALA A 188 -9.38 -15.42 1.98
CA ALA A 188 -8.87 -14.18 2.55
C ALA A 188 -8.87 -13.06 1.48
N PRO A 189 -8.98 -11.78 1.87
CA PRO A 189 -8.93 -10.68 0.92
C PRO A 189 -7.61 -10.66 0.14
N GLU A 190 -7.69 -10.55 -1.19
CA GLU A 190 -6.54 -10.52 -2.10
C GLU A 190 -5.46 -9.53 -1.63
N ARG A 191 -5.88 -8.34 -1.20
CA ARG A 191 -4.97 -7.32 -0.69
C ARG A 191 -4.16 -7.78 0.53
N SER A 192 -4.77 -8.56 1.42
CA SER A 192 -4.08 -9.08 2.62
C SER A 192 -3.06 -10.15 2.24
N LEU A 193 -3.43 -11.04 1.31
CA LEU A 193 -2.54 -12.07 0.75
C LEU A 193 -1.36 -11.44 0.02
N LYS A 194 -1.64 -10.51 -0.89
CA LYS A 194 -0.61 -9.79 -1.65
C LYS A 194 0.40 -9.13 -0.71
N ASN A 195 -0.07 -8.33 0.26
CA ASN A 195 0.83 -7.64 1.18
C ASN A 195 1.65 -8.60 2.04
N ALA A 196 1.06 -9.72 2.48
CA ALA A 196 1.79 -10.73 3.24
C ALA A 196 2.89 -11.38 2.40
N LEU A 197 2.57 -11.80 1.18
CA LEU A 197 3.53 -12.44 0.27
C LEU A 197 4.63 -11.46 -0.18
N VAL A 198 4.31 -10.20 -0.50
CA VAL A 198 5.32 -9.18 -0.80
C VAL A 198 6.32 -9.02 0.34
N ASN A 199 5.85 -9.00 1.59
CA ASN A 199 6.76 -8.87 2.72
C ASN A 199 7.60 -10.13 2.96
N CYS A 200 7.00 -11.32 2.85
CA CYS A 200 7.68 -12.57 3.14
C CYS A 200 8.65 -13.00 2.03
N CYS A 201 8.31 -12.77 0.77
CA CYS A 201 9.11 -13.20 -0.38
C CYS A 201 10.15 -12.17 -0.84
N ARG A 202 10.33 -11.06 -0.11
CA ARG A 202 11.26 -9.97 -0.50
C ARG A 202 12.70 -10.44 -0.64
N THR A 203 13.13 -11.39 0.17
CA THR A 203 14.51 -11.93 0.17
C THR A 203 14.71 -13.09 -0.81
N CYS A 204 13.63 -13.70 -1.27
CA CYS A 204 13.63 -14.89 -2.11
C CYS A 204 12.42 -14.90 -3.05
N PRO A 205 12.35 -13.96 -4.01
CA PRO A 205 11.20 -13.85 -4.92
C PRO A 205 11.08 -15.05 -5.88
N GLU A 206 12.17 -15.80 -6.10
CA GLU A 206 12.22 -16.99 -6.98
C GLU A 206 11.20 -18.06 -6.58
N ILE A 207 10.89 -18.18 -5.29
CA ILE A 207 9.89 -19.13 -4.81
C ILE A 207 8.53 -18.92 -5.49
N LEU A 208 8.17 -17.67 -5.80
CA LEU A 208 6.90 -17.35 -6.45
C LEU A 208 6.82 -17.92 -7.87
N VAL A 209 7.93 -18.00 -8.59
CA VAL A 209 7.99 -18.53 -9.95
C VAL A 209 7.52 -19.97 -9.97
N THR A 210 8.07 -20.81 -9.07
CA THR A 210 7.69 -22.22 -8.93
C THR A 210 6.18 -22.38 -8.69
N TYR A 211 5.59 -21.53 -7.84
CA TYR A 211 4.15 -21.57 -7.58
C TYR A 211 3.32 -21.04 -8.77
N ILE A 212 3.80 -20.01 -9.49
CA ILE A 212 3.13 -19.48 -10.67
C ILE A 212 3.02 -20.54 -11.78
N GLU A 213 4.07 -21.33 -12.01
CA GLU A 213 4.09 -22.40 -13.01
C GLU A 213 2.99 -23.45 -12.79
N HIS A 214 2.69 -23.76 -11.53
CA HIS A 214 1.72 -24.78 -11.13
C HIS A 214 0.31 -24.20 -10.83
N THR A 215 0.06 -22.92 -11.09
CA THR A 215 -1.22 -22.27 -10.79
C THR A 215 -1.91 -21.76 -12.04
N HIS A 216 -3.24 -21.57 -11.93
CA HIS A 216 -4.08 -21.09 -13.02
C HIS A 216 -5.03 -19.97 -12.54
N GLY A 217 -5.61 -19.23 -13.48
CA GLY A 217 -6.66 -18.24 -13.22
C GLY A 217 -6.27 -17.14 -12.23
N PRO A 218 -7.16 -16.77 -11.29
CA PRO A 218 -6.95 -15.63 -10.39
C PRO A 218 -5.74 -15.78 -9.46
N VAL A 219 -5.40 -17.02 -9.07
CA VAL A 219 -4.25 -17.29 -8.21
C VAL A 219 -2.95 -16.99 -8.95
N ARG A 220 -2.83 -17.44 -10.20
CA ARG A 220 -1.68 -17.12 -11.06
C ARG A 220 -1.49 -15.61 -11.22
N VAL A 221 -2.58 -14.88 -11.46
CA VAL A 221 -2.57 -13.42 -11.54
C VAL A 221 -2.12 -12.77 -10.23
N LEU A 222 -2.60 -13.24 -9.09
CA LEU A 222 -2.19 -12.73 -7.77
C LEU A 222 -0.69 -12.91 -7.55
N LEU A 223 -0.16 -14.11 -7.80
CA LEU A 223 1.26 -14.41 -7.61
C LEU A 223 2.15 -13.61 -8.57
N ALA A 224 1.73 -13.47 -9.83
CA ALA A 224 2.44 -12.63 -10.81
C ALA A 224 2.44 -11.14 -10.38
N ARG A 225 1.36 -10.63 -9.78
CA ARG A 225 1.31 -9.27 -9.22
C ARG A 225 2.26 -9.09 -8.03
N VAL A 226 2.39 -10.11 -7.18
CA VAL A 226 3.37 -10.09 -6.07
C VAL A 226 4.78 -10.05 -6.65
N LEU A 227 5.08 -10.93 -7.59
CA LEU A 227 6.39 -10.98 -8.26
C LEU A 227 6.74 -9.65 -8.95
N GLY A 228 5.75 -9.04 -9.61
CA GLY A 228 5.92 -7.73 -10.26
C GLY A 228 6.27 -6.57 -9.30
N GLU A 229 6.09 -6.74 -7.99
CA GLU A 229 6.52 -5.76 -6.97
C GLU A 229 7.89 -6.10 -6.35
N LEU A 230 8.33 -7.35 -6.49
CA LEU A 230 9.55 -7.88 -5.86
C LEU A 230 10.68 -8.12 -6.83
N ALA A 231 10.42 -7.96 -8.14
CA ALA A 231 11.38 -8.34 -9.17
C ALA A 231 12.77 -7.74 -8.96
N SER A 232 13.76 -8.61 -9.06
CA SER A 232 15.18 -8.31 -9.01
C SER A 232 15.82 -8.68 -10.35
N PRO A 233 17.02 -8.17 -10.66
CA PRO A 233 17.76 -8.53 -11.88
C PRO A 233 18.02 -10.04 -12.04
N GLU A 234 17.98 -10.78 -10.94
CA GLU A 234 18.27 -12.23 -10.90
C GLU A 234 17.15 -13.09 -11.52
N LEU A 235 15.93 -12.54 -11.62
CA LEU A 235 14.73 -13.22 -12.17
C LEU A 235 14.60 -13.11 -13.69
N GLY A 236 15.69 -13.01 -14.39
CA GLY A 236 15.71 -12.64 -15.79
C GLY A 236 14.93 -13.49 -16.74
N GLU A 237 15.27 -14.78 -16.83
CA GLU A 237 14.69 -15.70 -17.79
C GLU A 237 13.23 -16.03 -17.43
N GLU A 238 12.92 -16.14 -16.16
CA GLU A 238 11.57 -16.40 -15.66
C GLU A 238 10.60 -15.28 -16.03
N LEU A 239 11.07 -14.03 -15.98
CA LEU A 239 10.24 -12.89 -16.39
C LEU A 239 9.94 -12.89 -17.89
N LEU A 240 10.84 -13.41 -18.74
CA LEU A 240 10.57 -13.58 -20.16
C LEU A 240 9.45 -14.60 -20.42
N VAL A 241 9.44 -15.70 -19.67
CA VAL A 241 8.36 -16.70 -19.76
C VAL A 241 7.02 -16.05 -19.35
N LEU A 242 7.00 -15.27 -18.27
CA LEU A 242 5.79 -14.58 -17.82
C LEU A 242 5.36 -13.43 -18.78
N ALA A 243 6.28 -12.84 -19.50
CA ALA A 243 5.99 -11.84 -20.54
C ALA A 243 5.26 -12.44 -21.75
N ALA A 244 5.37 -13.74 -21.96
CA ALA A 244 4.66 -14.49 -23.01
C ALA A 244 3.45 -15.28 -22.50
N ASP A 245 3.01 -15.05 -21.24
CA ASP A 245 1.91 -15.77 -20.62
C ASP A 245 0.57 -15.56 -21.35
N PRO A 246 -0.30 -16.59 -21.45
CA PRO A 246 -1.61 -16.45 -22.09
C PRO A 246 -2.51 -15.41 -21.39
N LEU A 247 -2.37 -15.21 -20.07
CA LEU A 247 -3.15 -14.24 -19.31
C LEU A 247 -2.55 -12.83 -19.40
N PRO A 248 -3.29 -11.84 -19.93
CA PRO A 248 -2.77 -10.49 -20.10
C PRO A 248 -2.41 -9.79 -18.78
N GLU A 249 -3.08 -10.13 -17.67
CA GLU A 249 -2.75 -9.61 -16.34
C GLU A 249 -1.38 -10.10 -15.85
N VAL A 250 -0.99 -11.33 -16.22
CA VAL A 250 0.34 -11.89 -15.94
C VAL A 250 1.39 -11.15 -16.78
N ARG A 251 1.15 -10.97 -18.09
CA ARG A 251 2.03 -10.18 -18.96
C ARG A 251 2.21 -8.74 -18.48
N ALA A 252 1.12 -8.10 -18.02
CA ALA A 252 1.20 -6.76 -17.43
C ALA A 252 2.04 -6.72 -16.14
N SER A 253 2.00 -7.77 -15.34
CA SER A 253 2.82 -7.92 -14.13
C SER A 253 4.29 -8.15 -14.48
N ALA A 254 4.57 -8.96 -15.50
CA ALA A 254 5.90 -9.17 -16.04
C ALA A 254 6.51 -7.88 -16.60
N ALA A 255 5.70 -7.07 -17.33
CA ALA A 255 6.14 -5.75 -17.81
C ALA A 255 6.60 -4.85 -16.65
N ARG A 256 5.83 -4.82 -15.55
CA ARG A 256 6.18 -4.06 -14.35
C ARG A 256 7.46 -4.57 -13.70
N ALA A 257 7.62 -5.89 -13.61
CA ALA A 257 8.81 -6.52 -13.06
C ALA A 257 10.07 -6.16 -13.87
N LEU A 258 9.98 -6.29 -15.18
CA LEU A 258 11.06 -5.97 -16.11
C LEU A 258 11.57 -4.54 -16.00
N GLY A 259 10.69 -3.57 -15.66
CA GLY A 259 11.08 -2.18 -15.41
C GLY A 259 12.07 -2.00 -14.26
N ASN A 260 12.17 -2.96 -13.35
CA ASN A 260 13.10 -2.93 -12.19
C ASN A 260 14.38 -3.76 -12.43
N THR A 261 14.52 -4.47 -13.56
CA THR A 261 15.63 -5.41 -13.75
C THR A 261 16.82 -4.80 -14.51
N ASN A 262 16.60 -3.89 -15.43
CA ASN A 262 17.63 -3.19 -16.24
C ASN A 262 18.76 -4.12 -16.79
N THR A 263 18.38 -5.23 -17.40
CA THR A 263 19.27 -6.22 -17.98
C THR A 263 19.24 -6.15 -19.52
N SER A 264 20.11 -6.90 -20.22
CA SER A 264 20.19 -6.89 -21.69
C SER A 264 18.89 -7.33 -22.38
N TYR A 265 18.11 -8.22 -21.77
CA TYR A 265 16.82 -8.70 -22.29
C TYR A 265 15.64 -7.80 -21.93
N THR A 266 15.80 -6.85 -21.00
CA THR A 266 14.70 -5.98 -20.53
C THR A 266 14.11 -5.16 -21.67
N LEU A 267 14.94 -4.49 -22.48
CA LEU A 267 14.46 -3.65 -23.58
C LEU A 267 13.73 -4.44 -24.68
N PRO A 268 14.27 -5.57 -25.19
CA PRO A 268 13.55 -6.40 -26.17
C PRO A 268 12.21 -6.93 -25.65
N ALA A 269 12.15 -7.38 -24.41
CA ALA A 269 10.91 -7.87 -23.79
C ALA A 269 9.87 -6.76 -23.64
N LEU A 270 10.25 -5.58 -23.16
CA LEU A 270 9.36 -4.42 -23.05
C LEU A 270 8.91 -3.91 -24.41
N HIS A 271 9.75 -4.00 -25.45
CA HIS A 271 9.36 -3.67 -26.81
C HIS A 271 8.24 -4.59 -27.32
N SER A 272 8.34 -5.89 -27.09
CA SER A 272 7.26 -6.84 -27.41
C SER A 272 5.98 -6.51 -26.66
N LEU A 273 6.06 -6.28 -25.35
CA LEU A 273 4.91 -5.95 -24.51
C LEU A 273 4.29 -4.57 -24.80
N ALA A 274 5.07 -3.62 -25.32
CA ALA A 274 4.56 -2.33 -25.79
C ALA A 274 3.71 -2.45 -27.07
N SER A 275 3.75 -3.60 -27.74
CA SER A 275 2.93 -3.94 -28.91
C SER A 275 1.86 -4.99 -28.62
N ASP A 276 1.55 -5.27 -27.34
CA ASP A 276 0.55 -6.25 -26.91
C ASP A 276 -0.87 -5.91 -27.40
N ALA A 277 -1.71 -6.92 -27.60
CA ALA A 277 -3.09 -6.72 -27.97
C ALA A 277 -3.86 -5.90 -26.93
N GLU A 278 -3.58 -6.14 -25.65
CA GLU A 278 -4.27 -5.50 -24.53
C GLU A 278 -3.63 -4.16 -24.16
N TRP A 279 -4.42 -3.09 -24.17
CA TRP A 279 -3.96 -1.73 -23.92
C TRP A 279 -3.30 -1.54 -22.55
N PHE A 280 -3.78 -2.23 -21.52
CA PHE A 280 -3.22 -2.11 -20.17
C PHE A 280 -1.87 -2.83 -20.02
N VAL A 281 -1.59 -3.86 -20.85
CA VAL A 281 -0.27 -4.47 -20.95
C VAL A 281 0.69 -3.47 -21.60
N ARG A 282 0.30 -2.86 -22.75
CA ARG A 282 1.08 -1.81 -23.42
C ARG A 282 1.36 -0.64 -22.46
N LEU A 283 0.35 -0.21 -21.68
CA LEU A 283 0.51 0.84 -20.68
C LEU A 283 1.58 0.48 -19.63
N ARG A 284 1.57 -0.76 -19.12
CA ARG A 284 2.57 -1.23 -18.15
C ARG A 284 3.97 -1.29 -18.75
N ALA A 285 4.10 -1.73 -19.99
CA ALA A 285 5.37 -1.75 -20.71
C ALA A 285 5.92 -0.33 -20.91
N VAL A 286 5.08 0.64 -21.29
CA VAL A 286 5.46 2.05 -21.44
C VAL A 286 5.89 2.66 -20.10
N VAL A 287 5.19 2.38 -19.01
CA VAL A 287 5.60 2.82 -17.65
C VAL A 287 6.96 2.24 -17.29
N ALA A 288 7.19 0.96 -17.56
CA ALA A 288 8.46 0.29 -17.31
C ALA A 288 9.60 0.85 -18.16
N LEU A 289 9.35 1.13 -19.45
CA LEU A 289 10.31 1.80 -20.34
C LEU A 289 10.73 3.17 -19.82
N GLY A 290 9.81 3.92 -19.18
CA GLY A 290 10.14 5.18 -18.51
C GLY A 290 11.14 5.04 -17.36
N GLN A 291 11.23 3.85 -16.74
CA GLN A 291 12.09 3.59 -15.57
C GLN A 291 13.51 3.11 -15.92
N ILE A 292 13.68 2.51 -17.11
CA ILE A 292 15.00 1.99 -17.53
C ILE A 292 15.89 3.09 -18.11
N GLU A 293 17.21 2.93 -17.96
CA GLU A 293 18.23 3.90 -18.43
C GLU A 293 18.79 3.58 -19.83
N ASN A 294 18.00 2.99 -20.72
CA ASN A 294 18.46 2.62 -22.05
C ASN A 294 17.87 3.56 -23.11
N LEU A 295 18.71 4.25 -23.88
CA LEU A 295 18.29 5.20 -24.92
C LEU A 295 17.49 4.54 -26.07
N GLY A 296 17.67 3.26 -26.32
CA GLY A 296 16.85 2.52 -27.28
C GLY A 296 15.36 2.54 -27.00
N LYS A 297 14.95 2.92 -25.80
CA LYS A 297 13.55 3.11 -25.42
C LYS A 297 12.85 4.25 -26.15
N ILE A 298 13.59 5.26 -26.67
CA ILE A 298 13.01 6.44 -27.36
C ILE A 298 12.13 5.99 -28.54
N ASN A 299 12.65 5.16 -29.41
CA ASN A 299 11.90 4.68 -30.59
C ASN A 299 10.63 3.89 -30.21
N ILE A 300 10.66 3.16 -29.09
CA ILE A 300 9.50 2.40 -28.60
C ILE A 300 8.46 3.36 -28.03
N LEU A 301 8.91 4.35 -27.26
CA LEU A 301 8.05 5.38 -26.66
C LEU A 301 7.41 6.28 -27.74
N LEU A 302 8.14 6.64 -28.81
CA LEU A 302 7.60 7.37 -29.95
C LEU A 302 6.45 6.61 -30.62
N ARG A 303 6.60 5.29 -30.83
CA ARG A 303 5.50 4.45 -31.34
C ARG A 303 4.32 4.42 -30.37
N ALA A 304 4.58 4.29 -29.08
CA ALA A 304 3.55 4.28 -28.04
C ALA A 304 2.84 5.63 -27.90
N LEU A 305 3.46 6.72 -28.32
CA LEU A 305 2.84 8.04 -28.37
C LEU A 305 1.70 8.11 -29.40
N CYS A 306 1.77 7.28 -30.46
CA CYS A 306 0.71 7.13 -31.47
C CYS A 306 -0.28 5.98 -31.13
N ASP A 307 -0.31 5.47 -29.91
CA ASP A 307 -1.22 4.39 -29.49
C ASP A 307 -2.70 4.80 -29.59
N ALA A 308 -3.57 3.87 -29.94
CA ALA A 308 -5.01 4.10 -29.99
C ALA A 308 -5.58 4.50 -28.60
N ASN A 309 -4.98 4.00 -27.49
CA ASN A 309 -5.41 4.29 -26.13
C ASN A 309 -4.74 5.55 -25.59
N ARG A 310 -5.55 6.52 -25.15
CA ARG A 310 -5.07 7.81 -24.63
C ARG A 310 -4.14 7.67 -23.41
N HIS A 311 -4.35 6.66 -22.55
CA HIS A 311 -3.53 6.47 -21.34
C HIS A 311 -2.13 5.99 -21.69
N VAL A 312 -2.00 5.17 -22.75
CA VAL A 312 -0.70 4.76 -23.28
C VAL A 312 0.02 5.97 -23.84
N ARG A 313 -0.66 6.79 -24.70
CA ARG A 313 -0.08 8.04 -25.25
C ARG A 313 0.39 8.99 -24.15
N GLN A 314 -0.44 9.26 -23.14
CA GLN A 314 -0.08 10.14 -22.02
C GLN A 314 1.14 9.65 -21.24
N ARG A 315 1.25 8.33 -21.03
CA ARG A 315 2.42 7.77 -20.33
C ARG A 315 3.67 7.78 -21.18
N ALA A 316 3.55 7.56 -22.49
CA ALA A 316 4.65 7.71 -23.42
C ALA A 316 5.15 9.16 -23.47
N ALA A 317 4.23 10.13 -23.57
CA ALA A 317 4.54 11.55 -23.51
C ALA A 317 5.27 11.93 -22.22
N TRP A 318 4.78 11.45 -21.09
CA TRP A 318 5.43 11.69 -19.79
C TRP A 318 6.86 11.13 -19.74
N ALA A 319 7.06 9.90 -20.24
CA ALA A 319 8.38 9.26 -20.25
C ALA A 319 9.37 9.98 -21.20
N LEU A 320 8.89 10.45 -22.36
CA LEU A 320 9.69 11.20 -23.31
C LEU A 320 10.04 12.61 -22.79
N ALA A 321 9.10 13.30 -22.14
CA ALA A 321 9.32 14.63 -21.56
C ALA A 321 10.37 14.65 -20.44
N GLN A 322 10.68 13.50 -19.81
CA GLN A 322 11.76 13.41 -18.81
C GLN A 322 13.16 13.30 -19.46
N MET A 323 13.23 13.20 -20.80
CA MET A 323 14.49 13.00 -21.52
C MET A 323 15.02 14.34 -22.07
N GLU A 324 15.18 15.34 -21.18
CA GLU A 324 15.58 16.71 -21.53
C GLU A 324 16.70 16.82 -22.57
N PRO A 325 17.81 16.05 -22.51
CA PRO A 325 18.89 16.16 -23.50
C PRO A 325 18.50 15.79 -24.94
N HIS A 326 17.40 15.06 -25.12
CA HIS A 326 16.97 14.51 -26.41
C HIS A 326 15.66 15.13 -26.92
N ILE A 327 15.13 16.13 -26.24
CA ILE A 327 13.77 16.60 -26.47
C ILE A 327 13.60 17.26 -27.85
N GLU A 328 14.61 17.93 -28.37
CA GLU A 328 14.58 18.52 -29.72
C GLU A 328 14.39 17.45 -30.78
N GLN A 329 15.23 16.42 -30.75
CA GLN A 329 15.12 15.28 -31.66
C GLN A 329 13.77 14.55 -31.53
N ILE A 330 13.29 14.37 -30.28
CA ILE A 330 11.99 13.76 -30.00
C ILE A 330 10.85 14.59 -30.60
N LEU A 331 10.90 15.92 -30.49
CA LEU A 331 9.91 16.81 -31.10
C LEU A 331 9.92 16.74 -32.63
N GLU A 332 11.10 16.75 -33.26
CA GLU A 332 11.24 16.57 -34.70
C GLU A 332 10.64 15.23 -35.15
N ASP A 333 10.97 14.17 -34.47
CA ASP A 333 10.45 12.82 -34.77
C ASP A 333 8.92 12.77 -34.61
N VAL A 334 8.35 13.43 -33.58
CA VAL A 334 6.89 13.47 -33.37
C VAL A 334 6.20 14.32 -34.44
N VAL A 335 6.73 15.47 -34.82
CA VAL A 335 6.19 16.29 -35.92
C VAL A 335 6.22 15.52 -37.23
N ALA A 336 7.30 14.75 -37.49
CA ALA A 336 7.41 13.92 -38.67
C ALA A 336 6.35 12.80 -38.75
N THR A 337 5.79 12.35 -37.62
CA THR A 337 4.69 11.35 -37.62
C THR A 337 3.38 11.89 -38.21
N LYS A 338 3.18 13.21 -38.21
CA LYS A 338 1.93 13.89 -38.57
C LYS A 338 0.70 13.42 -37.76
N ASP A 339 0.92 12.95 -36.54
CA ASP A 339 -0.15 12.56 -35.60
C ASP A 339 -0.41 13.69 -34.60
N ASP A 340 -1.52 14.40 -34.80
CA ASP A 340 -1.91 15.54 -33.97
C ASP A 340 -2.14 15.15 -32.51
N TYR A 341 -2.63 13.94 -32.23
CA TYR A 341 -2.84 13.44 -30.88
C TYR A 341 -1.52 13.13 -30.18
N ALA A 342 -0.54 12.59 -30.90
CA ALA A 342 0.80 12.37 -30.38
C ALA A 342 1.48 13.69 -30.02
N LEU A 343 1.45 14.66 -30.93
CA LEU A 343 2.02 15.98 -30.71
C LEU A 343 1.33 16.69 -29.54
N GLN A 344 -0.01 16.70 -29.48
CA GLN A 344 -0.77 17.29 -28.40
C GLN A 344 -0.45 16.65 -27.03
N ALA A 345 -0.31 15.32 -26.98
CA ALA A 345 0.03 14.62 -25.74
C ALA A 345 1.41 15.01 -25.23
N LEU A 346 2.41 15.10 -26.10
CA LEU A 346 3.77 15.49 -25.74
C LEU A 346 3.83 16.95 -25.30
N VAL A 347 3.24 17.87 -26.07
CA VAL A 347 3.21 19.30 -25.75
C VAL A 347 2.51 19.58 -24.42
N SER A 348 1.36 18.93 -24.17
CA SER A 348 0.65 19.08 -22.88
C SER A 348 1.50 18.62 -21.69
N GLU A 349 2.34 17.61 -21.87
CA GLU A 349 3.22 17.12 -20.81
C GLU A 349 4.43 18.04 -20.61
N LEU A 350 4.98 18.60 -21.71
CA LEU A 350 6.05 19.61 -21.65
C LEU A 350 5.58 20.93 -21.00
N GLU A 351 4.34 21.36 -21.28
CA GLU A 351 3.71 22.50 -20.58
C GLU A 351 3.59 22.22 -19.07
N ARG A 352 3.09 21.04 -18.72
CA ARG A 352 2.91 20.63 -17.32
C ARG A 352 4.23 20.54 -16.53
N SER A 353 5.32 20.18 -17.20
CA SER A 353 6.66 20.11 -16.61
C SER A 353 7.38 21.47 -16.58
N GLY A 354 6.84 22.51 -17.25
CA GLY A 354 7.50 23.81 -17.42
C GLY A 354 8.69 23.77 -18.39
N ALA A 355 8.85 22.68 -19.13
CA ALA A 355 9.96 22.52 -20.08
C ALA A 355 9.77 23.36 -21.37
N ILE A 356 8.53 23.65 -21.74
CA ILE A 356 8.23 24.39 -22.98
C ILE A 356 8.87 25.78 -22.99
N GLU A 357 8.85 26.51 -21.86
CA GLU A 357 9.41 27.85 -21.76
C GLU A 357 10.94 27.86 -21.98
N LYS A 358 11.61 26.81 -21.53
CA LYS A 358 13.05 26.60 -21.73
C LYS A 358 13.38 26.34 -23.19
N PHE A 359 12.51 25.58 -23.90
CA PHE A 359 12.73 25.18 -25.30
C PHE A 359 12.42 26.30 -26.27
N VAL A 360 11.31 27.03 -26.09
CA VAL A 360 10.95 28.18 -26.96
C VAL A 360 12.01 29.27 -26.92
N GLY A 361 12.66 29.47 -25.77
CA GLY A 361 13.79 30.42 -25.65
C GLY A 361 15.12 29.93 -26.24
N GLY A 362 15.27 28.63 -26.52
CA GLY A 362 16.51 28.05 -27.09
C GLY A 362 16.47 27.81 -28.61
N LEU A 363 15.28 27.86 -29.23
CA LEU A 363 15.07 27.55 -30.66
C LEU A 363 15.32 28.76 -31.60
N ASP A 364 16.18 29.68 -31.26
CA ASP A 364 16.47 30.88 -32.05
C ASP A 364 17.33 30.60 -33.30
N GLY A 365 17.19 29.44 -33.96
CA GLY A 365 17.91 29.05 -35.17
C GLY A 365 16.98 28.73 -36.33
N SER A 366 17.43 29.05 -37.59
CA SER A 366 16.68 28.78 -38.85
C SER A 366 16.39 27.31 -39.13
N ASP A 367 17.10 26.36 -38.51
CA ASP A 367 16.97 24.93 -38.77
C ASP A 367 15.75 24.27 -38.10
N HIS A 368 15.14 24.94 -37.07
CA HIS A 368 14.04 24.38 -36.29
C HIS A 368 12.69 25.06 -36.55
N GLN A 369 12.55 25.81 -37.62
CA GLN A 369 11.36 26.61 -37.95
C GLN A 369 10.08 25.75 -38.08
N SER A 370 10.19 24.50 -38.57
CA SER A 370 9.05 23.57 -38.68
C SER A 370 8.53 23.11 -37.32
N VAL A 371 9.44 22.81 -36.37
CA VAL A 371 9.11 22.38 -35.00
C VAL A 371 8.52 23.54 -34.22
N GLN A 372 9.12 24.74 -34.35
CA GLN A 372 8.65 25.95 -33.70
C GLN A 372 7.25 26.33 -34.18
N THR A 373 6.97 26.25 -35.50
CA THR A 373 5.64 26.52 -36.06
C THR A 373 4.61 25.53 -35.55
N ALA A 374 4.92 24.22 -35.59
CA ALA A 374 4.03 23.17 -35.11
C ALA A 374 3.75 23.28 -33.59
N LEU A 375 4.75 23.61 -32.79
CA LEU A 375 4.60 23.87 -31.35
C LEU A 375 3.69 25.07 -31.09
N MET A 376 3.90 26.19 -31.81
CA MET A 376 3.10 27.41 -31.68
C MET A 376 1.64 27.16 -32.05
N GLU A 377 1.36 26.39 -33.11
CA GLU A 377 0.00 26.01 -33.52
C GLU A 377 -0.71 25.20 -32.47
N VAL A 378 -0.04 24.15 -31.92
CA VAL A 378 -0.63 23.28 -30.89
C VAL A 378 -0.86 24.02 -29.57
N VAL A 379 0.08 24.87 -29.15
CA VAL A 379 -0.07 25.71 -27.94
C VAL A 379 -1.20 26.72 -28.12
N ALA A 380 -1.32 27.33 -29.30
CA ALA A 380 -2.41 28.29 -29.62
C ALA A 380 -3.77 27.57 -29.59
N GLU A 381 -3.88 26.38 -30.19
CA GLU A 381 -5.10 25.57 -30.20
C GLU A 381 -5.49 25.10 -28.77
N ALA A 382 -4.50 24.67 -27.95
CA ALA A 382 -4.72 24.28 -26.56
C ALA A 382 -5.24 25.46 -25.72
N ARG A 383 -4.64 26.65 -25.85
CA ARG A 383 -5.11 27.89 -25.17
C ARG A 383 -6.54 28.25 -25.59
N LYS A 384 -6.87 28.17 -26.87
CA LYS A 384 -8.20 28.45 -27.38
C LYS A 384 -9.26 27.49 -26.81
N ARG A 385 -8.92 26.21 -26.64
CA ARG A 385 -9.81 25.22 -26.00
C ARG A 385 -10.05 25.49 -24.52
N VAL A 386 -9.01 25.90 -23.77
CA VAL A 386 -9.12 26.27 -22.36
C VAL A 386 -10.02 27.52 -22.20
N GLU A 387 -9.86 28.53 -23.07
CA GLU A 387 -10.72 29.73 -23.04
C GLU A 387 -12.19 29.40 -23.35
N LEU A 388 -12.45 28.52 -24.34
CA LEU A 388 -13.80 28.09 -24.68
C LEU A 388 -14.43 27.26 -23.54
N THR A 389 -13.66 26.38 -22.89
CA THR A 389 -14.15 25.60 -21.73
C THR A 389 -14.40 26.50 -20.53
N GLY A 390 -13.54 27.48 -20.28
CA GLY A 390 -13.72 28.48 -19.23
C GLY A 390 -14.95 29.35 -19.45
N LYS A 391 -15.21 29.80 -20.70
CA LYS A 391 -16.41 30.55 -21.08
C LYS A 391 -17.69 29.70 -20.94
N ALA A 392 -17.63 28.40 -21.33
CA ALA A 392 -18.76 27.50 -21.20
C ALA A 392 -19.09 27.20 -19.71
N MET A 393 -18.08 27.04 -18.86
CA MET A 393 -18.29 26.87 -17.41
C MET A 393 -18.83 28.13 -16.76
N ALA A 394 -18.34 29.32 -17.16
CA ALA A 394 -18.86 30.59 -16.68
C ALA A 394 -20.31 30.83 -17.11
N ALA A 395 -20.66 30.48 -18.36
CA ALA A 395 -22.04 30.57 -18.86
C ALA A 395 -22.99 29.58 -18.14
N ALA A 396 -22.53 28.36 -17.85
CA ALA A 396 -23.28 27.37 -17.07
C ALA A 396 -23.52 27.84 -15.62
N ALA A 397 -22.52 28.46 -15.01
CA ALA A 397 -22.63 29.05 -13.66
C ALA A 397 -23.58 30.27 -13.61
N ALA A 398 -23.62 31.09 -14.67
CA ALA A 398 -24.49 32.23 -14.78
C ALA A 398 -25.97 31.89 -15.11
N GLY A 399 -26.22 30.72 -15.70
CA GLY A 399 -27.58 30.21 -16.00
C GLY A 399 -28.24 29.40 -14.87
N ALA A 400 -27.53 29.20 -13.72
CA ALA A 400 -28.02 28.49 -12.57
C ALA A 400 -28.51 29.39 -11.41
N HIS A 401 -28.74 30.69 -11.68
CA HIS A 401 -29.34 31.68 -10.75
C HIS A 401 -30.73 32.08 -11.18
#